data_361a0ce204683373a468d8fa914434a0
#
_entry.id   361a0ce204683373a468d8fa914434a0
#
_cell.length_a   1.000
_cell.length_b   1.000
_cell.length_c   1.000
_cell.angle_alpha   90.00
_cell.angle_beta   90.00
_cell.angle_gamma   90.00
#
_symmetry.space_group_name_H-M   'P 1'
#
loop_
_entity.id
_entity.type
_entity.pdbx_description
1 polymer ?
#
loop_
_entity_poly.entity_id
_entity_poly.type
_entity_poly.pdbx_seq_one_letter_code
_entity_poly.pdbx_strand_id
1 'polypeptide(L)'
;MAKNRLTTWTKLHRRFGDHVRRMRNSRALTQEALAERSDLSVDAIRRIERGAFSPSLDTLGKLSVGLDVSLKTLFHSFDLERTDGVAEICDFLACRSGSELKLAWRVLQAMFDER
;
A
#
# COMPACT_ATOMS: atom_id res chain seq x y z
N MET A 1 -14.15 21.61 -8.73
CA MET A 1 -14.28 20.19 -8.42
C MET A 1 -13.31 19.34 -9.21
N ALA A 2 -13.22 19.53 -10.53
CA ALA A 2 -12.24 18.80 -11.35
C ALA A 2 -10.80 19.03 -10.90
N LYS A 3 -10.47 20.26 -10.51
CA LYS A 3 -9.14 20.60 -9.97
C LYS A 3 -8.78 19.76 -8.75
N ASN A 4 -9.73 19.59 -7.83
CA ASN A 4 -9.48 18.84 -6.60
C ASN A 4 -9.23 17.36 -6.91
N ARG A 5 -9.96 16.81 -7.87
CA ARG A 5 -9.73 15.43 -8.31
C ARG A 5 -8.32 15.23 -8.86
N LEU A 6 -7.91 16.11 -9.79
CA LEU A 6 -6.58 16.01 -10.41
C LEU A 6 -5.49 16.11 -9.35
N THR A 7 -5.64 17.04 -8.40
CA THR A 7 -4.69 17.20 -7.31
C THR A 7 -4.63 15.95 -6.45
N THR A 8 -5.78 15.35 -6.15
CA THR A 8 -5.86 14.13 -5.34
C THR A 8 -5.14 12.97 -6.03
N TRP A 9 -5.39 12.77 -7.33
CA TRP A 9 -4.72 11.70 -8.07
C TRP A 9 -3.22 11.91 -8.17
N THR A 10 -2.79 13.16 -8.36
CA THR A 10 -1.36 13.48 -8.41
C THR A 10 -0.70 13.18 -7.08
N LYS A 11 -1.35 13.55 -5.97
CA LYS A 11 -0.83 13.25 -4.63
C LYS A 11 -0.78 11.75 -4.37
N LEU A 12 -1.77 11.02 -4.83
CA LEU A 12 -1.80 9.56 -4.69
C LEU A 12 -0.61 8.92 -5.39
N HIS A 13 -0.34 9.33 -6.62
CA HIS A 13 0.79 8.80 -7.38
C HIS A 13 2.12 9.12 -6.70
N ARG A 14 2.28 10.32 -6.17
CA ARG A 14 3.50 10.71 -5.45
C ARG A 14 3.67 9.89 -4.18
N ARG A 15 2.61 9.73 -3.41
CA ARG A 15 2.68 8.95 -2.16
C ARG A 15 3.00 7.49 -2.45
N PHE A 16 2.42 6.94 -3.50
CA PHE A 16 2.72 5.58 -3.89
C PHE A 16 4.19 5.46 -4.34
N GLY A 17 4.66 6.41 -5.14
CA GLY A 17 6.06 6.43 -5.59
C GLY A 17 7.04 6.51 -4.42
N ASP A 18 6.76 7.38 -3.44
CA ASP A 18 7.58 7.49 -2.23
C ASP A 18 7.56 6.21 -1.43
N HIS A 19 6.41 5.56 -1.36
CA HIS A 19 6.26 4.28 -0.67
C HIS A 19 7.11 3.19 -1.32
N VAL A 20 7.08 3.10 -2.65
CA VAL A 20 7.90 2.14 -3.39
C VAL A 20 9.39 2.40 -3.13
N ARG A 21 9.79 3.67 -3.16
CA ARG A 21 11.18 4.04 -2.88
C ARG A 21 11.60 3.61 -1.48
N ARG A 22 10.76 3.86 -0.48
CA ARG A 22 11.08 3.47 0.90
C ARG A 22 11.19 1.95 1.04
N MET A 23 10.28 1.21 0.42
CA MET A 23 10.35 -0.25 0.45
C MET A 23 11.61 -0.77 -0.24
N ARG A 24 11.96 -0.16 -1.38
CA ARG A 24 13.17 -0.53 -2.11
C ARG A 24 14.41 -0.27 -1.24
N ASN A 25 14.49 0.91 -0.65
CA ASN A 25 15.64 1.29 0.18
C ASN A 25 15.74 0.42 1.43
N SER A 26 14.62 0.04 2.03
CA SER A 26 14.62 -0.82 3.20
C SER A 26 15.16 -2.21 2.90
N ARG A 27 15.14 -2.61 1.62
CA ARG A 27 15.69 -3.88 1.16
C ARG A 27 17.08 -3.73 0.55
N ALA A 28 17.66 -2.54 0.66
CA ALA A 28 19.00 -2.23 0.12
C ALA A 28 19.11 -2.51 -1.38
N LEU A 29 18.02 -2.26 -2.12
CA LEU A 29 17.98 -2.45 -3.57
C LEU A 29 18.21 -1.13 -4.30
N THR A 30 19.00 -1.18 -5.38
CA THR A 30 19.09 -0.07 -6.32
C THR A 30 17.84 -0.08 -7.22
N GLN A 31 17.61 1.01 -7.94
CA GLN A 31 16.53 1.03 -8.93
C GLN A 31 16.74 -0.04 -10.00
N GLU A 32 17.99 -0.24 -10.40
CA GLU A 32 18.36 -1.27 -11.38
C GLU A 32 18.05 -2.68 -10.85
N ALA A 33 18.39 -2.94 -9.61
CA ALA A 33 18.14 -4.23 -8.98
C ALA A 33 16.65 -4.52 -8.86
N LEU A 34 15.86 -3.51 -8.44
CA LEU A 34 14.42 -3.69 -8.37
C LEU A 34 13.82 -3.92 -9.75
N ALA A 35 14.28 -3.19 -10.76
CA ALA A 35 13.81 -3.36 -12.13
C ALA A 35 14.03 -4.79 -12.61
N GLU A 36 15.22 -5.32 -12.39
CA GLU A 36 15.56 -6.70 -12.78
C GLU A 36 14.66 -7.70 -12.06
N ARG A 37 14.51 -7.56 -10.75
CA ARG A 37 13.69 -8.47 -9.95
C ARG A 37 12.21 -8.41 -10.31
N SER A 38 11.76 -7.26 -10.79
CA SER A 38 10.36 -7.00 -11.12
C SER A 38 10.02 -7.27 -12.59
N ASP A 39 11.02 -7.59 -13.40
CA ASP A 39 10.85 -7.69 -14.86
C ASP A 39 10.26 -6.39 -15.42
N LEU A 40 10.81 -5.27 -14.98
CA LEU A 40 10.44 -3.92 -15.44
C LEU A 40 11.70 -3.19 -15.88
N SER A 41 11.53 -2.17 -16.71
CA SER A 41 12.66 -1.33 -17.09
C SER A 41 13.04 -0.41 -15.92
N VAL A 42 14.30 0.01 -15.89
CA VAL A 42 14.75 1.00 -14.90
C VAL A 42 13.97 2.30 -15.04
N ASP A 43 13.66 2.68 -16.29
CA ASP A 43 12.88 3.88 -16.55
C ASP A 43 11.48 3.76 -15.92
N ALA A 44 10.85 2.59 -16.01
CA ALA A 44 9.56 2.37 -15.37
C ALA A 44 9.65 2.55 -13.85
N ILE A 45 10.69 2.00 -13.22
CA ILE A 45 10.89 2.17 -11.78
C ILE A 45 11.07 3.66 -11.44
N ARG A 46 11.89 4.37 -12.19
CA ARG A 46 12.11 5.80 -11.97
C ARG A 46 10.81 6.60 -12.07
N ARG A 47 10.00 6.29 -13.07
CA ARG A 47 8.74 7.00 -13.29
C ARG A 47 7.73 6.70 -12.19
N ILE A 48 7.68 5.46 -11.72
CA ILE A 48 6.83 5.09 -10.59
C ILE A 48 7.25 5.87 -9.35
N GLU A 49 8.54 5.88 -9.04
CA GLU A 49 9.05 6.51 -7.82
C GLU A 49 8.87 8.03 -7.83
N ARG A 50 8.82 8.63 -9.02
CA ARG A 50 8.54 10.07 -9.13
C ARG A 50 7.06 10.41 -9.14
N GLY A 51 6.21 9.40 -9.16
CA GLY A 51 4.77 9.62 -9.29
C GLY A 51 4.38 10.12 -10.66
N ALA A 52 5.15 9.77 -11.68
CA ALA A 52 4.99 10.32 -13.03
C ALA A 52 3.98 9.57 -13.88
N PHE A 53 3.50 8.41 -13.43
CA PHE A 53 2.47 7.70 -14.16
C PHE A 53 1.73 6.72 -13.24
N SER A 54 0.58 6.27 -13.71
CA SER A 54 -0.26 5.33 -12.99
C SER A 54 0.11 3.90 -13.41
N PRO A 55 0.68 3.08 -12.52
CA PRO A 55 1.03 1.71 -12.87
C PRO A 55 -0.20 0.88 -13.17
N SER A 56 -0.10 -0.01 -14.16
CA SER A 56 -1.14 -1.00 -14.42
C SER A 56 -1.14 -2.07 -13.32
N LEU A 57 -2.20 -2.86 -13.27
CA LEU A 57 -2.28 -3.97 -12.34
C LEU A 57 -1.14 -4.96 -12.56
N ASP A 58 -0.78 -5.22 -13.82
CA ASP A 58 0.36 -6.08 -14.15
C ASP A 58 1.66 -5.52 -13.57
N THR A 59 1.88 -4.21 -13.71
CA THR A 59 3.06 -3.56 -13.17
C THR A 59 3.09 -3.66 -11.65
N LEU A 60 1.94 -3.48 -10.99
CA LEU A 60 1.84 -3.62 -9.54
C LEU A 60 2.16 -5.04 -9.09
N GLY A 61 1.68 -6.04 -9.84
CA GLY A 61 2.03 -7.44 -9.58
C GLY A 61 3.52 -7.68 -9.69
N LYS A 62 4.14 -7.14 -10.73
CA LYS A 62 5.60 -7.25 -10.93
C LYS A 62 6.37 -6.58 -9.80
N LEU A 63 5.94 -5.40 -9.36
CA LEU A 63 6.56 -4.72 -8.22
C LEU A 63 6.48 -5.55 -6.94
N SER A 64 5.34 -6.16 -6.68
CA SER A 64 5.17 -6.99 -5.49
C SER A 64 6.14 -8.15 -5.50
N VAL A 65 6.34 -8.80 -6.64
CA VAL A 65 7.32 -9.87 -6.78
C VAL A 65 8.73 -9.35 -6.55
N GLY A 66 9.09 -8.25 -7.18
CA GLY A 66 10.43 -7.66 -7.05
C GLY A 66 10.77 -7.23 -5.63
N LEU A 67 9.79 -6.74 -4.90
CA LEU A 67 9.94 -6.34 -3.50
C LEU A 67 9.72 -7.51 -2.52
N ASP A 68 9.34 -8.68 -3.04
CA ASP A 68 9.07 -9.87 -2.23
C ASP A 68 7.98 -9.62 -1.18
N VAL A 69 6.89 -9.02 -1.62
CA VAL A 69 5.70 -8.77 -0.78
C VAL A 69 4.46 -9.14 -1.55
N SER A 70 3.35 -9.33 -0.84
CA SER A 70 2.04 -9.51 -1.49
C SER A 70 1.52 -8.15 -1.97
N LEU A 71 0.54 -8.18 -2.88
CA LEU A 71 -0.13 -6.94 -3.29
C LEU A 71 -0.76 -6.23 -2.10
N LYS A 72 -1.32 -6.98 -1.17
CA LYS A 72 -1.87 -6.42 0.06
C LYS A 72 -0.80 -5.64 0.84
N THR A 73 0.37 -6.23 1.03
CA THR A 73 1.46 -5.58 1.74
C THR A 73 1.99 -4.39 0.97
N LEU A 74 2.02 -4.47 -0.36
CA LEU A 74 2.45 -3.37 -1.20
C LEU A 74 1.62 -2.10 -0.92
N PHE A 75 0.33 -2.26 -0.69
CA PHE A 75 -0.55 -1.12 -0.43
C PHE A 75 -0.76 -0.81 1.04
N HIS A 76 -0.25 -1.63 1.93
CA HIS A 76 -0.62 -1.57 3.34
C HIS A 76 -0.35 -0.23 4.00
N SER A 77 0.74 0.40 3.77
CA SER A 77 1.11 1.58 4.56
C SER A 77 1.21 2.86 3.75
N PHE A 78 0.98 2.85 2.45
CA PHE A 78 1.21 4.07 1.70
C PHE A 78 0.11 5.12 1.93
N ASP A 79 -1.03 4.72 2.44
CA ASP A 79 -2.16 5.62 2.70
C ASP A 79 -2.30 5.91 4.20
N LEU A 80 -1.17 6.08 4.89
CA LEU A 80 -1.15 6.29 6.34
C LEU A 80 -1.62 7.66 6.78
N GLU A 81 -2.02 8.53 5.87
CA GLU A 81 -2.64 9.80 6.26
C GLU A 81 -4.08 9.60 6.74
N ARG A 82 -4.61 8.39 6.65
CA ARG A 82 -5.91 8.08 7.23
C ARG A 82 -5.77 8.04 8.73
N THR A 83 -6.25 9.09 9.36
CA THR A 83 -6.27 9.21 10.83
C THR A 83 -7.69 9.01 11.34
N ASP A 84 -8.44 8.14 10.69
CA ASP A 84 -9.87 7.97 10.95
C ASP A 84 -10.17 6.90 11.99
N GLY A 85 -9.19 6.45 12.73
CA GLY A 85 -9.38 5.44 13.77
C GLY A 85 -9.40 4.00 13.26
N VAL A 86 -9.63 3.80 11.97
CA VAL A 86 -9.64 2.43 11.40
C VAL A 86 -8.26 1.79 11.52
N ALA A 87 -7.22 2.55 11.21
CA ALA A 87 -5.85 2.04 11.28
C ALA A 87 -5.50 1.63 12.71
N GLU A 88 -5.90 2.41 13.69
CA GLU A 88 -5.66 2.11 15.09
C GLU A 88 -6.36 0.82 15.52
N ILE A 89 -7.60 0.65 15.10
CA ILE A 89 -8.35 -0.57 15.40
C ILE A 89 -7.71 -1.78 14.73
N CYS A 90 -7.32 -1.64 13.46
CA CYS A 90 -6.66 -2.72 12.74
C CYS A 90 -5.34 -3.12 13.40
N ASP A 91 -4.53 -2.14 13.82
CA ASP A 91 -3.27 -2.40 14.50
C ASP A 91 -3.49 -3.12 15.83
N PHE A 92 -4.49 -2.68 16.58
CA PHE A 92 -4.85 -3.33 17.83
C PHE A 92 -5.24 -4.80 17.61
N LEU A 93 -6.06 -5.04 16.59
CA LEU A 93 -6.54 -6.39 16.29
C LEU A 93 -5.45 -7.28 15.69
N ALA A 94 -4.48 -6.71 15.00
CA ALA A 94 -3.42 -7.48 14.34
C ALA A 94 -2.58 -8.31 15.31
N CYS A 95 -2.52 -7.89 16.58
CA CYS A 95 -1.75 -8.58 17.63
C CYS A 95 -2.58 -9.58 18.45
N ARG A 96 -3.84 -9.79 18.09
CA ARG A 96 -4.73 -10.67 18.85
C ARG A 96 -4.66 -12.09 18.33
N SER A 97 -4.93 -13.05 19.23
CA SER A 97 -5.02 -14.46 18.84
C SER A 97 -6.29 -14.72 18.02
N GLY A 98 -6.34 -15.89 17.37
CA GLY A 98 -7.52 -16.25 16.57
C GLY A 98 -8.79 -16.30 17.40
N SER A 99 -8.72 -16.79 18.62
CA SER A 99 -9.89 -16.85 19.50
C SER A 99 -10.33 -15.47 19.96
N GLU A 100 -9.37 -14.59 20.23
CA GLU A 100 -9.67 -13.20 20.57
C GLU A 100 -10.30 -12.45 19.40
N LEU A 101 -9.83 -12.70 18.19
CA LEU A 101 -10.41 -12.09 16.99
C LEU A 101 -11.84 -12.53 16.75
N LYS A 102 -12.15 -13.80 16.99
CA LYS A 102 -13.52 -14.31 16.87
C LYS A 102 -14.45 -13.63 17.86
N LEU A 103 -13.99 -13.46 19.09
CA LEU A 103 -14.78 -12.77 20.12
C LEU A 103 -14.98 -11.30 19.74
N ALA A 104 -13.92 -10.63 19.33
CA ALA A 104 -13.97 -9.23 18.91
C ALA A 104 -14.96 -9.05 17.76
N TRP A 105 -14.93 -9.95 16.78
CA TRP A 105 -15.86 -9.90 15.66
C TRP A 105 -17.32 -9.99 16.11
N ARG A 106 -17.62 -10.92 17.02
CA ARG A 106 -18.99 -11.05 17.54
C ARG A 106 -19.45 -9.81 18.28
N VAL A 107 -18.56 -9.22 19.10
CA VAL A 107 -18.88 -7.99 19.83
C VAL A 107 -19.13 -6.85 18.86
N LEU A 108 -18.27 -6.69 17.86
CA LEU A 108 -18.43 -5.62 16.87
C LEU A 108 -19.72 -5.78 16.07
N GLN A 109 -20.04 -7.01 15.67
CA GLN A 109 -21.30 -7.28 14.99
C GLN A 109 -22.50 -6.87 15.83
N ALA A 110 -22.49 -7.22 17.12
CA ALA A 110 -23.56 -6.88 18.03
C ALA A 110 -23.71 -5.37 18.21
N MET A 111 -22.57 -4.64 18.25
CA MET A 111 -22.58 -3.18 18.41
C MET A 111 -23.23 -2.48 17.23
N PHE A 112 -23.06 -3.00 16.04
CA PHE A 112 -23.54 -2.35 14.81
C PHE A 112 -24.76 -3.02 14.21
N ASP A 113 -25.35 -3.97 14.90
CA ASP A 113 -26.59 -4.60 14.48
C ASP A 113 -27.76 -3.70 14.88
N GLU A 114 -28.47 -3.18 13.89
CA GLU A 114 -29.54 -2.20 14.10
C GLU A 114 -30.92 -2.81 14.30
N ARG A 115 -31.02 -4.11 14.40
CA ARG A 115 -32.34 -4.73 14.57
C ARG A 115 -32.73 -4.89 16.01
#